data_36a70d8b03ab3d6affbecbc276a52456
#
_entry.id   36a70d8b03ab3d6affbecbc276a52456
#
_cell.length_a   1.000
_cell.length_b   1.000
_cell.length_c   1.000
_cell.angle_alpha   90.00
_cell.angle_beta   90.00
_cell.angle_gamma   90.00
#
_symmetry.space_group_name_H-M   'P 1'
#
loop_
_entity.id
_entity.type
_entity.pdbx_description
1 polymer ?
#
loop_
_entity_poly.entity_id
_entity_poly.type
_entity_poly.pdbx_seq_one_letter_code
_entity_poly.pdbx_strand_id
1 'polypeptide(L)'
;MKCFSPQFDRHSIRQYGIAGVMGLLLVIGGLALKPASRSIADTPQVLGDSDRPQSQAKALSRAAQRQEQSRQIRPENFSLARYPVTNQNEKHWRNLLWTTAVVQPQEAFAAEAIEQILSLGTRTGLSDAQKRTIDMAARVGTQLYLSNPARYAQIGEQFRQTIDRSADSEWVAMSLSGLANGGLSPEQIQTLVGRVKARFPNWAATVPLQTTLREMAELISPSALPPLRDLLNWEIAPKQAHLYVLCQRDRTVLCQTVLKDRNGEFVRQSNGQLWSVPLLLRSIHGLSSNFVRGETPQGVYRMEGEVSQPDDEFFRAYGQFPLVNLFVPFEPGAKQFVPGTPGPFKGSLDTYKRLLPPTWRNHGGIQESFWAGKAGRSLFRIHGTGESPDFFSGKDKNPDTYNWNPTIGCLSALELYNEQGQLLQADMPKILKALQIVGGKKFTGYMVVVDLPGNARKPVALETIETVLRNGKLSLGTQPVKPLSTPVLQVAKTQPANLKPATPIPQAALPPVEPIAIEPSDTTSAPAAELPSVVLPDQPEINPSTRPLPMAY
;
A
#
# COMPACT_ATOMS: atom_id res chain seq x y z
N MET A 1 30.17 -28.10 -33.85
CA MET A 1 31.55 -27.59 -34.06
C MET A 1 31.96 -26.76 -32.85
N LYS A 2 33.01 -27.25 -32.14
CA LYS A 2 33.93 -26.59 -31.18
C LYS A 2 33.35 -25.71 -30.05
N CYS A 3 33.25 -26.24 -28.88
CA CYS A 3 33.93 -26.08 -27.59
C CYS A 3 34.91 -24.92 -27.47
N PHE A 4 34.74 -24.06 -26.46
CA PHE A 4 35.82 -23.43 -25.71
C PHE A 4 35.42 -23.24 -24.23
N SER A 5 36.10 -24.01 -23.35
CA SER A 5 36.25 -23.73 -21.92
C SER A 5 37.53 -22.94 -21.71
N PRO A 6 37.66 -22.15 -20.66
CA PRO A 6 38.96 -21.98 -20.02
C PRO A 6 38.95 -22.52 -18.57
N GLN A 7 39.91 -23.40 -18.35
CA GLN A 7 40.46 -23.77 -17.06
C GLN A 7 41.07 -22.56 -16.35
N PHE A 8 40.94 -22.51 -15.04
CA PHE A 8 41.87 -21.74 -14.20
C PHE A 8 42.45 -22.62 -13.09
N ASP A 9 43.74 -22.44 -12.97
CA ASP A 9 44.75 -23.26 -12.33
C ASP A 9 44.75 -23.16 -10.79
N ARG A 10 45.19 -24.24 -10.15
CA ARG A 10 45.51 -24.37 -8.72
C ARG A 10 46.99 -24.11 -8.52
N HIS A 11 47.34 -23.29 -7.52
CA HIS A 11 48.57 -23.34 -6.69
C HIS A 11 48.44 -22.20 -5.66
N SER A 12 48.79 -22.27 -4.41
CA SER A 12 49.69 -23.14 -3.64
C SER A 12 49.50 -22.92 -2.13
N ILE A 13 49.70 -23.95 -1.42
CA ILE A 13 49.77 -24.10 0.04
C ILE A 13 50.98 -23.31 0.61
N ARG A 14 50.82 -22.64 1.75
CA ARG A 14 51.89 -22.55 2.74
C ARG A 14 51.36 -22.60 4.18
N GLN A 15 51.77 -23.63 4.88
CA GLN A 15 51.69 -23.86 6.33
C GLN A 15 52.78 -23.04 7.05
N TYR A 16 52.44 -22.48 8.22
CA TYR A 16 53.33 -22.26 9.39
C TYR A 16 52.34 -22.17 10.57
N GLY A 17 52.42 -22.83 11.69
CA GLY A 17 53.51 -23.34 12.45
C GLY A 17 53.07 -23.16 13.92
N ILE A 18 53.06 -24.22 14.65
CA ILE A 18 52.59 -24.41 16.04
C ILE A 18 53.50 -23.65 17.03
N ALA A 19 52.94 -22.96 18.04
CA ALA A 19 53.57 -22.86 19.33
C ALA A 19 52.52 -22.71 20.45
N GLY A 20 52.46 -23.65 21.34
CA GLY A 20 51.59 -23.68 22.51
C GLY A 20 52.13 -22.85 23.67
N VAL A 21 51.26 -22.43 24.53
CA VAL A 21 51.51 -22.15 25.95
C VAL A 21 50.34 -22.60 26.79
N MET A 22 50.66 -23.48 27.72
CA MET A 22 49.85 -24.04 28.80
C MET A 22 49.58 -22.98 29.89
N GLY A 23 48.41 -23.03 30.50
CA GLY A 23 48.30 -22.72 31.92
C GLY A 23 47.41 -21.54 32.31
N LEU A 24 46.27 -21.73 32.81
CA LEU A 24 45.84 -21.45 34.19
C LEU A 24 44.30 -21.61 34.32
N LEU A 25 43.86 -22.65 35.01
CA LEU A 25 42.50 -22.79 35.50
C LEU A 25 42.25 -21.77 36.61
N LEU A 26 41.37 -20.81 36.37
CA LEU A 26 40.72 -20.03 37.43
C LEU A 26 39.20 -20.30 37.32
N VAL A 27 38.73 -21.06 38.30
CA VAL A 27 37.30 -21.23 38.60
C VAL A 27 36.80 -19.90 39.15
N ILE A 28 36.07 -19.16 38.37
CA ILE A 28 35.27 -18.01 38.82
C ILE A 28 33.80 -18.39 38.63
N GLY A 29 33.09 -18.39 39.77
CA GLY A 29 31.68 -18.74 39.86
C GLY A 29 30.83 -17.99 38.87
N GLY A 30 30.01 -18.74 38.12
CA GLY A 30 29.09 -18.20 37.14
C GLY A 30 27.94 -17.41 37.76
N LEU A 31 28.09 -16.12 37.82
CA LEU A 31 26.94 -15.21 37.77
C LEU A 31 26.49 -15.19 36.33
N ALA A 32 25.39 -15.87 36.03
CA ALA A 32 24.68 -15.77 34.76
C ALA A 32 24.21 -14.32 34.58
N LEU A 33 25.05 -13.50 33.97
CA LEU A 33 24.65 -12.20 33.45
C LEU A 33 23.61 -12.46 32.37
N LYS A 34 22.34 -12.15 32.64
CA LYS A 34 21.31 -12.01 31.59
C LYS A 34 21.90 -11.13 30.49
N PRO A 35 21.86 -11.55 29.22
CA PRO A 35 22.31 -10.69 28.13
C PRO A 35 21.51 -9.37 28.20
N ALA A 36 22.22 -8.26 28.36
CA ALA A 36 21.61 -6.94 28.35
C ALA A 36 20.89 -6.75 27.00
N SER A 37 19.59 -6.42 27.07
CA SER A 37 18.81 -6.02 25.88
C SER A 37 19.60 -4.93 25.16
N ARG A 38 19.85 -5.10 23.85
CA ARG A 38 20.54 -4.07 23.07
C ARG A 38 19.65 -2.84 23.00
N SER A 39 20.03 -1.78 23.70
CA SER A 39 19.39 -0.48 23.61
C SER A 39 19.84 0.22 22.33
N ILE A 40 18.89 0.66 21.52
CA ILE A 40 19.16 1.59 20.42
C ILE A 40 19.01 2.99 21.00
N ALA A 41 20.13 3.69 21.14
CA ALA A 41 20.11 5.07 21.64
C ALA A 41 19.25 5.96 20.73
N ASP A 42 18.34 6.69 21.33
CA ASP A 42 17.43 7.64 20.67
C ASP A 42 18.14 8.99 20.42
N THR A 43 19.42 8.95 20.07
CA THR A 43 20.14 10.16 19.68
C THR A 43 19.52 10.62 18.36
N PRO A 44 19.01 11.86 18.25
CA PRO A 44 18.62 12.40 16.96
C PRO A 44 19.84 12.23 16.04
N GLN A 45 19.70 11.40 15.02
CA GLN A 45 20.78 11.23 14.07
C GLN A 45 20.82 12.53 13.27
N VAL A 46 21.74 13.43 13.63
CA VAL A 46 22.09 14.54 12.77
C VAL A 46 22.68 13.90 11.52
N LEU A 47 21.88 13.85 10.45
CA LEU A 47 22.35 13.39 9.15
C LEU A 47 23.49 14.31 8.75
N GLY A 48 24.67 13.74 8.49
CA GLY A 48 25.79 14.48 7.89
C GLY A 48 25.34 15.07 6.54
N ASP A 49 25.99 16.13 6.08
CA ASP A 49 25.62 16.76 4.80
C ASP A 49 25.73 15.80 3.62
N SER A 50 26.59 14.78 3.69
CA SER A 50 26.73 13.70 2.72
C SER A 50 25.55 12.71 2.74
N ASP A 51 24.81 12.63 3.86
CA ASP A 51 23.67 11.72 4.02
C ASP A 51 22.33 12.41 3.74
N ARG A 52 22.37 13.71 3.44
CA ARG A 52 21.19 14.47 3.05
C ARG A 52 20.90 14.27 1.58
N PRO A 53 19.69 13.81 1.22
CA PRO A 53 19.32 13.70 -0.17
C PRO A 53 19.39 15.05 -0.88
N GLN A 54 19.82 15.08 -2.15
CA GLN A 54 19.76 16.28 -3.00
C GLN A 54 18.31 16.59 -3.40
N SER A 55 17.50 16.99 -2.42
CA SER A 55 16.05 17.05 -2.55
C SER A 55 15.55 18.31 -3.26
N GLN A 56 16.32 19.40 -3.28
CA GLN A 56 15.83 20.69 -3.79
C GLN A 56 15.41 20.66 -5.26
N ALA A 57 16.26 20.12 -6.14
CA ALA A 57 15.91 19.97 -7.56
C ALA A 57 14.73 19.00 -7.75
N LYS A 58 14.68 17.94 -6.94
CA LYS A 58 13.58 16.95 -6.96
C LYS A 58 12.27 17.56 -6.45
N ALA A 59 12.28 18.42 -5.44
CA ALA A 59 11.10 19.13 -4.95
C ALA A 59 10.49 20.05 -6.00
N LEU A 60 11.29 20.85 -6.68
CA LEU A 60 10.83 21.72 -7.78
C LEU A 60 10.20 20.92 -8.91
N SER A 61 10.81 19.80 -9.28
CA SER A 61 10.32 18.90 -10.32
C SER A 61 8.98 18.23 -9.89
N ARG A 62 8.81 17.89 -8.63
CA ARG A 62 7.54 17.38 -8.09
C ARG A 62 6.44 18.43 -8.11
N ALA A 63 6.74 19.68 -7.71
CA ALA A 63 5.78 20.77 -7.77
C ALA A 63 5.31 21.02 -9.21
N ALA A 64 6.22 21.02 -10.18
CA ALA A 64 5.87 21.14 -11.60
C ALA A 64 5.01 19.95 -12.08
N GLN A 65 5.33 18.73 -11.68
CA GLN A 65 4.53 17.54 -12.01
C GLN A 65 3.11 17.63 -11.44
N ARG A 66 2.96 18.06 -10.20
CA ARG A 66 1.65 18.27 -9.59
C ARG A 66 0.84 19.32 -10.32
N GLN A 67 1.47 20.45 -10.64
CA GLN A 67 0.80 21.51 -11.40
C GLN A 67 0.31 20.97 -12.75
N GLU A 68 1.14 20.17 -13.43
CA GLU A 68 0.75 19.54 -14.69
C GLU A 68 -0.38 18.53 -14.50
N GLN A 69 -0.33 17.70 -13.48
CA GLN A 69 -1.41 16.77 -13.15
C GLN A 69 -2.73 17.51 -12.88
N SER A 70 -2.69 18.60 -12.12
CA SER A 70 -3.87 19.41 -11.86
C SER A 70 -4.44 20.04 -13.14
N ARG A 71 -3.58 20.44 -14.09
CA ARG A 71 -4.01 20.97 -15.40
C ARG A 71 -4.65 19.91 -16.28
N GLN A 72 -4.36 18.64 -16.06
CA GLN A 72 -4.98 17.53 -16.82
C GLN A 72 -6.43 17.26 -16.42
N ILE A 73 -6.87 17.72 -15.24
CA ILE A 73 -8.26 17.56 -14.79
C ILE A 73 -9.14 18.59 -15.49
N ARG A 74 -9.58 18.26 -16.71
CA ARG A 74 -10.45 19.07 -17.58
C ARG A 74 -11.47 18.19 -18.29
N PRO A 75 -12.69 18.66 -18.51
CA PRO A 75 -13.75 17.87 -19.18
C PRO A 75 -13.32 17.26 -20.50
N GLU A 76 -12.55 18.00 -21.30
CA GLU A 76 -12.09 17.55 -22.61
C GLU A 76 -11.22 16.31 -22.55
N ASN A 77 -10.40 16.16 -21.48
CA ASN A 77 -9.54 15.01 -21.27
C ASN A 77 -10.32 13.77 -20.84
N PHE A 78 -11.49 13.94 -20.23
CA PHE A 78 -12.38 12.85 -19.80
C PHE A 78 -13.42 12.47 -20.86
N SER A 79 -13.40 13.08 -22.03
CA SER A 79 -14.37 12.81 -23.11
C SER A 79 -14.08 11.48 -23.81
N LEU A 80 -14.94 10.48 -23.61
CA LEU A 80 -14.85 9.21 -24.34
C LEU A 80 -15.16 9.36 -25.83
N ALA A 81 -15.87 10.41 -26.24
CA ALA A 81 -16.08 10.72 -27.67
C ALA A 81 -14.76 11.14 -28.33
N ARG A 82 -13.92 11.93 -27.61
CA ARG A 82 -12.60 12.37 -28.08
C ARG A 82 -11.54 11.28 -27.92
N TYR A 83 -11.58 10.57 -26.82
CA TYR A 83 -10.63 9.51 -26.45
C TYR A 83 -11.38 8.19 -26.20
N PRO A 84 -11.92 7.52 -27.25
CA PRO A 84 -12.56 6.23 -27.06
C PRO A 84 -11.58 5.22 -26.46
N VAL A 85 -12.07 4.28 -25.64
CA VAL A 85 -11.23 3.27 -24.98
C VAL A 85 -10.76 2.25 -26.02
N THR A 86 -9.59 2.52 -26.59
CA THR A 86 -8.93 1.73 -27.65
C THR A 86 -7.43 1.61 -27.35
N ASN A 87 -6.73 0.78 -28.12
CA ASN A 87 -5.27 0.64 -28.01
C ASN A 87 -4.54 1.99 -28.19
N GLN A 88 -5.02 2.85 -29.09
CA GLN A 88 -4.41 4.15 -29.36
C GLN A 88 -4.49 5.10 -28.16
N ASN A 89 -5.54 5.03 -27.37
CA ASN A 89 -5.80 5.91 -26.24
C ASN A 89 -5.47 5.28 -24.87
N GLU A 90 -4.87 4.07 -24.83
CA GLU A 90 -4.55 3.41 -23.58
C GLU A 90 -3.60 4.26 -22.71
N LYS A 91 -2.54 4.84 -23.32
CA LYS A 91 -1.59 5.69 -22.61
C LYS A 91 -2.28 6.94 -22.03
N HIS A 92 -3.19 7.56 -22.80
CA HIS A 92 -3.99 8.68 -22.33
C HIS A 92 -4.79 8.32 -21.07
N TRP A 93 -5.59 7.24 -21.13
CA TRP A 93 -6.42 6.82 -20.00
C TRP A 93 -5.61 6.37 -18.81
N ARG A 94 -4.52 5.64 -19.02
CA ARG A 94 -3.63 5.23 -17.93
C ARG A 94 -3.08 6.43 -17.17
N ASN A 95 -2.59 7.44 -17.86
CA ASN A 95 -2.04 8.64 -17.25
C ASN A 95 -3.13 9.48 -16.57
N LEU A 96 -4.27 9.66 -17.22
CA LEU A 96 -5.38 10.45 -16.69
C LEU A 96 -6.02 9.79 -15.46
N LEU A 97 -6.21 8.48 -15.46
CA LEU A 97 -6.73 7.73 -14.31
C LEU A 97 -5.73 7.73 -13.15
N TRP A 98 -4.42 7.63 -13.43
CA TRP A 98 -3.42 7.81 -12.39
C TRP A 98 -3.45 9.24 -11.81
N THR A 99 -3.52 10.25 -12.64
CA THR A 99 -3.69 11.64 -12.21
C THR A 99 -4.96 11.81 -11.36
N THR A 100 -6.07 11.17 -11.76
CA THR A 100 -7.33 11.17 -10.99
C THR A 100 -7.14 10.54 -9.62
N ALA A 101 -6.39 9.44 -9.52
CA ALA A 101 -6.09 8.81 -8.23
C ALA A 101 -5.29 9.72 -7.30
N VAL A 102 -4.33 10.47 -7.85
CA VAL A 102 -3.47 11.38 -7.07
C VAL A 102 -4.20 12.66 -6.68
N VAL A 103 -4.90 13.30 -7.62
CA VAL A 103 -5.56 14.60 -7.42
C VAL A 103 -6.89 14.46 -6.70
N GLN A 104 -7.59 13.34 -6.88
CA GLN A 104 -8.95 13.09 -6.37
C GLN A 104 -9.93 14.22 -6.73
N PRO A 105 -10.11 14.51 -8.04
CA PRO A 105 -10.95 15.58 -8.49
C PRO A 105 -12.39 15.38 -8.02
N GLN A 106 -13.04 16.47 -7.65
CA GLN A 106 -14.43 16.47 -7.16
C GLN A 106 -15.43 16.76 -8.27
N GLU A 107 -14.99 16.93 -9.49
CA GLU A 107 -15.79 17.26 -10.66
C GLU A 107 -16.57 16.05 -11.16
N ALA A 108 -17.85 16.26 -11.52
CA ALA A 108 -18.74 15.18 -11.94
C ALA A 108 -18.26 14.46 -13.21
N PHE A 109 -17.67 15.19 -14.16
CA PHE A 109 -17.19 14.62 -15.41
C PHE A 109 -16.14 13.52 -15.23
N ALA A 110 -15.34 13.57 -14.16
CA ALA A 110 -14.36 12.53 -13.88
C ALA A 110 -15.04 11.22 -13.44
N ALA A 111 -16.06 11.31 -12.60
CA ALA A 111 -16.85 10.16 -12.16
C ALA A 111 -17.68 9.57 -13.30
N GLU A 112 -18.27 10.42 -14.14
CA GLU A 112 -19.04 10.02 -15.34
C GLU A 112 -18.17 9.26 -16.34
N ALA A 113 -16.95 9.75 -16.60
CA ALA A 113 -16.02 9.05 -17.48
C ALA A 113 -15.62 7.67 -16.92
N ILE A 114 -15.35 7.59 -15.62
CA ILE A 114 -15.02 6.31 -14.96
C ILE A 114 -16.20 5.34 -15.05
N GLU A 115 -17.42 5.79 -14.78
CA GLU A 115 -18.64 4.99 -14.92
C GLU A 115 -18.79 4.44 -16.35
N GLN A 116 -18.63 5.29 -17.36
CA GLN A 116 -18.71 4.88 -18.77
C GLN A 116 -17.62 3.87 -19.14
N ILE A 117 -16.38 4.03 -18.65
CA ILE A 117 -15.30 3.05 -18.86
C ILE A 117 -15.67 1.71 -18.20
N LEU A 118 -16.15 1.74 -16.95
CA LEU A 118 -16.55 0.54 -16.22
C LEU A 118 -17.70 -0.21 -16.93
N SER A 119 -18.63 0.50 -17.55
CA SER A 119 -19.74 -0.10 -18.28
C SER A 119 -19.28 -1.02 -19.42
N LEU A 120 -18.09 -0.76 -20.00
CA LEU A 120 -17.49 -1.62 -21.02
C LEU A 120 -17.12 -2.99 -20.46
N GLY A 121 -16.87 -3.13 -19.16
CA GLY A 121 -16.54 -4.40 -18.51
C GLY A 121 -17.63 -5.46 -18.51
N THR A 122 -18.82 -5.10 -18.98
CA THR A 122 -19.94 -6.03 -19.21
C THR A 122 -19.96 -6.62 -20.63
N ARG A 123 -19.08 -6.14 -21.53
CA ARG A 123 -18.98 -6.59 -22.92
C ARG A 123 -18.04 -7.78 -23.07
N THR A 124 -18.24 -8.55 -24.13
CA THR A 124 -17.32 -9.62 -24.55
C THR A 124 -16.37 -9.12 -25.64
N GLY A 125 -15.27 -9.83 -25.88
CA GLY A 125 -14.34 -9.52 -26.96
C GLY A 125 -13.48 -8.26 -26.73
N LEU A 126 -13.26 -7.86 -25.48
CA LEU A 126 -12.43 -6.71 -25.14
C LEU A 126 -10.96 -6.98 -25.49
N SER A 127 -10.30 -5.99 -26.09
CA SER A 127 -8.85 -6.00 -26.30
C SER A 127 -8.11 -5.88 -24.95
N ASP A 128 -6.84 -6.27 -24.93
CA ASP A 128 -6.03 -6.18 -23.71
C ASP A 128 -5.87 -4.73 -23.22
N ALA A 129 -5.78 -3.76 -24.14
CA ALA A 129 -5.75 -2.34 -23.79
C ALA A 129 -7.05 -1.86 -23.14
N GLN A 130 -8.19 -2.31 -23.65
CA GLN A 130 -9.49 -2.05 -23.04
C GLN A 130 -9.57 -2.65 -21.63
N LYS A 131 -9.14 -3.91 -21.47
CA LYS A 131 -9.10 -4.57 -20.15
C LYS A 131 -8.23 -3.81 -19.16
N ARG A 132 -7.01 -3.40 -19.56
CA ARG A 132 -6.11 -2.60 -18.68
C ARG A 132 -6.73 -1.26 -18.30
N THR A 133 -7.42 -0.60 -19.22
CA THR A 133 -8.10 0.68 -18.95
C THR A 133 -9.27 0.49 -17.98
N ILE A 134 -10.10 -0.54 -18.18
CA ILE A 134 -11.22 -0.89 -17.28
C ILE A 134 -10.69 -1.26 -15.88
N ASP A 135 -9.62 -2.04 -15.83
CA ASP A 135 -8.98 -2.45 -14.58
C ASP A 135 -8.47 -1.24 -13.78
N MET A 136 -7.82 -0.28 -14.44
CA MET A 136 -7.41 0.96 -13.79
C MET A 136 -8.62 1.81 -13.38
N ALA A 137 -9.66 1.90 -14.21
CA ALA A 137 -10.89 2.60 -13.87
C ALA A 137 -11.62 1.97 -12.68
N ALA A 138 -11.58 0.63 -12.53
CA ALA A 138 -12.15 -0.06 -11.38
C ALA A 138 -11.41 0.30 -10.08
N ARG A 139 -10.08 0.38 -10.11
CA ARG A 139 -9.29 0.81 -8.94
C ARG A 139 -9.57 2.25 -8.56
N VAL A 140 -9.53 3.16 -9.51
CA VAL A 140 -9.78 4.60 -9.25
C VAL A 140 -11.24 4.84 -8.89
N GLY A 141 -12.17 4.14 -9.54
CA GLY A 141 -13.59 4.18 -9.20
C GLY A 141 -13.84 3.70 -7.77
N THR A 142 -13.17 2.63 -7.33
CA THR A 142 -13.24 2.17 -5.93
C THR A 142 -12.73 3.24 -4.97
N GLN A 143 -11.59 3.87 -5.27
CA GLN A 143 -11.05 4.97 -4.47
C GLN A 143 -12.05 6.12 -4.31
N LEU A 144 -12.63 6.59 -5.41
CA LEU A 144 -13.61 7.67 -5.38
C LEU A 144 -14.87 7.24 -4.61
N TYR A 145 -15.38 6.04 -4.90
CA TYR A 145 -16.58 5.52 -4.23
C TYR A 145 -16.38 5.40 -2.72
N LEU A 146 -15.25 4.85 -2.26
CA LEU A 146 -14.94 4.73 -0.84
C LEU A 146 -14.74 6.10 -0.16
N SER A 147 -14.25 7.10 -0.88
CA SER A 147 -14.10 8.45 -0.32
C SER A 147 -15.45 9.11 -0.02
N ASN A 148 -16.45 8.89 -0.85
CA ASN A 148 -17.82 9.41 -0.65
C ASN A 148 -18.86 8.59 -1.44
N PRO A 149 -19.40 7.50 -0.87
CA PRO A 149 -20.34 6.62 -1.57
C PRO A 149 -21.61 7.32 -2.06
N ALA A 150 -22.08 8.34 -1.34
CA ALA A 150 -23.27 9.10 -1.73
C ALA A 150 -23.00 9.98 -2.97
N ARG A 151 -21.85 10.64 -3.02
CA ARG A 151 -21.44 11.47 -4.15
C ARG A 151 -21.19 10.65 -5.42
N TYR A 152 -20.57 9.49 -5.27
CA TYR A 152 -20.19 8.61 -6.37
C TYR A 152 -21.14 7.41 -6.51
N ALA A 153 -22.43 7.61 -6.20
CA ALA A 153 -23.44 6.56 -6.24
C ALA A 153 -23.55 5.88 -7.61
N GLN A 154 -23.33 6.62 -8.72
CA GLN A 154 -23.30 6.07 -10.07
C GLN A 154 -22.17 5.03 -10.28
N ILE A 155 -20.99 5.24 -9.67
CA ILE A 155 -19.91 4.24 -9.68
C ILE A 155 -20.35 2.99 -8.90
N GLY A 156 -20.98 3.18 -7.73
CA GLY A 156 -21.54 2.07 -6.95
C GLY A 156 -22.59 1.28 -7.72
N GLU A 157 -23.44 1.95 -8.49
CA GLU A 157 -24.42 1.27 -9.34
C GLU A 157 -23.74 0.49 -10.48
N GLN A 158 -22.68 1.06 -11.08
CA GLN A 158 -21.91 0.36 -12.09
C GLN A 158 -21.19 -0.88 -11.51
N PHE A 159 -20.76 -0.83 -10.25
CA PHE A 159 -20.25 -2.01 -9.56
C PHE A 159 -21.32 -3.11 -9.40
N ARG A 160 -22.57 -2.76 -9.10
CA ARG A 160 -23.67 -3.73 -9.07
C ARG A 160 -23.87 -4.38 -10.45
N GLN A 161 -23.88 -3.57 -11.51
CA GLN A 161 -23.99 -4.06 -12.88
C GLN A 161 -22.81 -4.96 -13.28
N THR A 162 -21.60 -4.64 -12.83
CA THR A 162 -20.41 -5.48 -13.04
C THR A 162 -20.59 -6.84 -12.35
N ILE A 163 -21.08 -6.86 -11.10
CA ILE A 163 -21.39 -8.10 -10.38
C ILE A 163 -22.44 -8.93 -11.13
N ASP A 164 -23.45 -8.30 -11.72
CA ASP A 164 -24.55 -9.01 -12.37
C ASP A 164 -24.23 -9.47 -13.80
N ARG A 165 -23.32 -8.81 -14.52
CA ARG A 165 -23.15 -9.01 -15.98
C ARG A 165 -21.73 -9.35 -16.43
N SER A 166 -20.69 -8.91 -15.72
CA SER A 166 -19.30 -9.15 -16.15
C SER A 166 -18.91 -10.63 -16.03
N ALA A 167 -18.23 -11.16 -17.04
CA ALA A 167 -17.63 -12.49 -16.99
C ALA A 167 -16.23 -12.48 -16.31
N ASP A 168 -15.66 -11.31 -16.04
CA ASP A 168 -14.36 -11.17 -15.42
C ASP A 168 -14.47 -11.29 -13.90
N SER A 169 -13.89 -12.35 -13.36
CA SER A 169 -13.95 -12.67 -11.93
C SER A 169 -13.20 -11.67 -11.04
N GLU A 170 -12.16 -11.02 -11.56
CA GLU A 170 -11.39 -10.02 -10.80
C GLU A 170 -12.18 -8.71 -10.68
N TRP A 171 -12.80 -8.25 -11.75
CA TRP A 171 -13.66 -7.06 -11.70
C TRP A 171 -14.89 -7.27 -10.82
N VAL A 172 -15.49 -8.47 -10.87
CA VAL A 172 -16.61 -8.84 -9.98
C VAL A 172 -16.16 -8.84 -8.53
N ALA A 173 -15.01 -9.43 -8.22
CA ALA A 173 -14.43 -9.45 -6.88
C ALA A 173 -14.14 -8.02 -6.37
N MET A 174 -13.52 -7.17 -7.19
CA MET A 174 -13.21 -5.78 -6.86
C MET A 174 -14.47 -4.95 -6.61
N SER A 175 -15.49 -5.12 -7.47
CA SER A 175 -16.79 -4.45 -7.32
C SER A 175 -17.50 -4.86 -6.03
N LEU A 176 -17.47 -6.15 -5.69
CA LEU A 176 -18.04 -6.66 -4.43
C LEU A 176 -17.32 -6.07 -3.21
N SER A 177 -15.99 -6.09 -3.21
CA SER A 177 -15.17 -5.52 -2.14
C SER A 177 -15.41 -4.00 -2.00
N GLY A 178 -15.42 -3.26 -3.12
CA GLY A 178 -15.71 -1.82 -3.12
C GLY A 178 -17.07 -1.48 -2.54
N LEU A 179 -18.14 -2.18 -2.94
CA LEU A 179 -19.49 -1.97 -2.41
C LEU A 179 -19.58 -2.30 -0.92
N ALA A 180 -19.01 -3.44 -0.50
CA ALA A 180 -19.06 -3.87 0.89
C ALA A 180 -18.33 -2.88 1.82
N ASN A 181 -17.13 -2.45 1.45
CA ASN A 181 -16.37 -1.47 2.22
C ASN A 181 -16.94 -0.03 2.11
N GLY A 182 -17.81 0.24 1.13
CA GLY A 182 -18.56 1.48 0.97
C GLY A 182 -19.76 1.64 1.89
N GLY A 183 -20.00 0.70 2.85
CA GLY A 183 -20.98 0.83 3.91
C GLY A 183 -22.28 0.04 3.70
N LEU A 184 -22.23 -1.05 2.93
CA LEU A 184 -23.36 -1.99 2.85
C LEU A 184 -23.59 -2.70 4.20
N SER A 185 -24.86 -3.01 4.50
CA SER A 185 -25.19 -3.82 5.68
C SER A 185 -24.74 -5.29 5.48
N PRO A 186 -24.55 -6.06 6.57
CA PRO A 186 -24.24 -7.48 6.49
C PRO A 186 -25.21 -8.28 5.60
N GLU A 187 -26.50 -7.97 5.65
CA GLU A 187 -27.55 -8.62 4.86
C GLU A 187 -27.41 -8.29 3.37
N GLN A 188 -27.07 -7.04 3.03
CA GLN A 188 -26.80 -6.62 1.66
C GLN A 188 -25.54 -7.31 1.11
N ILE A 189 -24.48 -7.39 1.92
CA ILE A 189 -23.25 -8.11 1.55
C ILE A 189 -23.59 -9.60 1.31
N GLN A 190 -24.33 -10.24 2.20
CA GLN A 190 -24.73 -11.65 2.05
C GLN A 190 -25.54 -11.90 0.79
N THR A 191 -26.43 -10.98 0.43
CA THR A 191 -27.20 -11.04 -0.83
C THR A 191 -26.29 -11.01 -2.05
N LEU A 192 -25.33 -10.09 -2.09
CA LEU A 192 -24.35 -10.00 -3.19
C LEU A 192 -23.44 -11.23 -3.25
N VAL A 193 -22.99 -11.73 -2.12
CA VAL A 193 -22.23 -12.99 -2.00
C VAL A 193 -23.00 -14.17 -2.61
N GLY A 194 -24.30 -14.27 -2.31
CA GLY A 194 -25.18 -15.29 -2.90
C GLY A 194 -25.24 -15.21 -4.43
N ARG A 195 -25.40 -13.99 -4.98
CA ARG A 195 -25.38 -13.74 -6.44
C ARG A 195 -24.05 -14.14 -7.08
N VAL A 196 -22.93 -13.72 -6.49
CA VAL A 196 -21.59 -14.06 -7.01
C VAL A 196 -21.38 -15.56 -7.03
N LYS A 197 -21.72 -16.29 -5.95
CA LYS A 197 -21.59 -17.74 -5.89
C LYS A 197 -22.47 -18.46 -6.92
N ALA A 198 -23.66 -17.97 -7.15
CA ALA A 198 -24.57 -18.54 -8.17
C ALA A 198 -24.02 -18.35 -9.59
N ARG A 199 -23.43 -17.18 -9.89
CA ARG A 199 -22.85 -16.89 -11.20
C ARG A 199 -21.49 -17.56 -11.44
N PHE A 200 -20.71 -17.78 -10.41
CA PHE A 200 -19.38 -18.38 -10.47
C PHE A 200 -19.31 -19.66 -9.61
N PRO A 201 -19.87 -20.79 -10.08
CA PRO A 201 -19.90 -22.04 -9.27
C PRO A 201 -18.49 -22.48 -8.84
N ASN A 202 -17.47 -22.21 -9.65
CA ASN A 202 -16.07 -22.53 -9.38
C ASN A 202 -15.31 -21.41 -8.64
N TRP A 203 -16.00 -20.51 -7.93
CA TRP A 203 -15.40 -19.37 -7.22
C TRP A 203 -14.25 -19.77 -6.28
N ALA A 204 -14.31 -20.96 -5.67
CA ALA A 204 -13.29 -21.46 -4.75
C ALA A 204 -11.95 -21.79 -5.45
N ALA A 205 -11.96 -22.01 -6.76
CA ALA A 205 -10.76 -22.22 -7.57
C ALA A 205 -10.19 -20.92 -8.14
N THR A 206 -10.92 -19.81 -8.03
CA THR A 206 -10.55 -18.50 -8.58
C THR A 206 -10.05 -17.62 -7.44
N VAL A 207 -8.73 -17.35 -7.40
CA VAL A 207 -8.09 -16.64 -6.26
C VAL A 207 -8.77 -15.31 -5.93
N PRO A 208 -9.07 -14.39 -6.87
CA PRO A 208 -9.75 -13.12 -6.55
C PRO A 208 -11.10 -13.33 -5.86
N LEU A 209 -11.96 -14.20 -6.37
CA LEU A 209 -13.27 -14.46 -5.76
C LEU A 209 -13.13 -15.18 -4.43
N GLN A 210 -12.26 -16.18 -4.33
CA GLN A 210 -12.04 -16.93 -3.09
C GLN A 210 -11.61 -16.01 -1.95
N THR A 211 -10.67 -15.11 -2.20
CA THR A 211 -10.14 -14.18 -1.19
C THR A 211 -11.16 -13.12 -0.83
N THR A 212 -11.86 -12.56 -1.81
CA THR A 212 -12.90 -11.56 -1.56
C THR A 212 -14.09 -12.15 -0.80
N LEU A 213 -14.52 -13.37 -1.11
CA LEU A 213 -15.61 -14.00 -0.35
C LEU A 213 -15.22 -14.33 1.09
N ARG A 214 -13.91 -14.56 1.38
CA ARG A 214 -13.41 -14.64 2.76
C ARG A 214 -13.43 -13.28 3.45
N GLU A 215 -12.99 -12.22 2.76
CA GLU A 215 -13.12 -10.85 3.25
C GLU A 215 -14.57 -10.52 3.61
N MET A 216 -15.54 -10.86 2.75
CA MET A 216 -16.96 -10.67 3.03
C MET A 216 -17.42 -11.45 4.28
N ALA A 217 -16.95 -12.68 4.45
CA ALA A 217 -17.27 -13.46 5.65
C ALA A 217 -16.74 -12.78 6.93
N GLU A 218 -15.53 -12.25 6.89
CA GLU A 218 -14.94 -11.50 8.02
C GLU A 218 -15.64 -10.16 8.28
N LEU A 219 -16.17 -9.49 7.22
CA LEU A 219 -16.97 -8.27 7.39
C LEU A 219 -18.33 -8.57 8.03
N ILE A 220 -18.96 -9.69 7.69
CA ILE A 220 -20.25 -10.11 8.24
C ILE A 220 -20.10 -10.65 9.68
N SER A 221 -19.10 -11.48 9.92
CA SER A 221 -18.87 -12.14 11.20
C SER A 221 -17.35 -12.18 11.50
N PRO A 222 -16.82 -11.14 12.13
CA PRO A 222 -15.40 -11.04 12.45
C PRO A 222 -14.92 -12.20 13.33
N SER A 223 -13.85 -12.85 12.91
CA SER A 223 -13.20 -13.90 13.68
C SER A 223 -12.54 -13.34 14.95
N ALA A 224 -12.60 -14.08 16.05
CA ALA A 224 -11.87 -13.72 17.25
C ALA A 224 -10.36 -13.73 17.00
N LEU A 225 -9.66 -12.73 17.52
CA LEU A 225 -8.20 -12.66 17.42
C LEU A 225 -7.58 -13.68 18.38
N PRO A 226 -6.64 -14.52 17.92
CA PRO A 226 -5.86 -15.37 18.80
C PRO A 226 -4.96 -14.53 19.73
N PRO A 227 -4.44 -15.11 20.83
CA PRO A 227 -3.61 -14.36 21.76
C PRO A 227 -2.38 -13.74 21.08
N LEU A 228 -2.28 -12.41 21.10
CA LEU A 228 -1.16 -11.68 20.47
C LEU A 228 0.19 -12.10 21.08
N ARG A 229 0.22 -12.44 22.37
CA ARG A 229 1.43 -12.93 23.04
C ARG A 229 2.03 -14.14 22.35
N ASP A 230 1.20 -15.06 21.89
CA ASP A 230 1.68 -16.27 21.21
C ASP A 230 2.42 -15.90 19.92
N LEU A 231 1.89 -14.92 19.18
CA LEU A 231 2.54 -14.40 17.97
C LEU A 231 3.85 -13.67 18.28
N LEU A 232 3.84 -12.82 19.27
CA LEU A 232 5.02 -12.03 19.66
C LEU A 232 6.14 -12.90 20.27
N ASN A 233 5.80 -14.00 20.96
CA ASN A 233 6.78 -14.95 21.51
C ASN A 233 7.27 -15.96 20.48
N TRP A 234 6.57 -16.13 19.36
CA TRP A 234 6.93 -17.07 18.32
C TRP A 234 8.17 -16.63 17.55
N GLU A 235 9.01 -17.59 17.20
CA GLU A 235 10.17 -17.40 16.33
C GLU A 235 9.98 -18.25 15.08
N ILE A 236 9.77 -17.61 13.94
CA ILE A 236 9.69 -18.30 12.64
C ILE A 236 11.02 -18.95 12.32
N ALA A 237 12.12 -18.26 12.61
CA ALA A 237 13.48 -18.75 12.48
C ALA A 237 14.34 -18.28 13.65
N PRO A 238 14.90 -19.19 14.46
CA PRO A 238 15.86 -18.85 15.50
C PRO A 238 17.07 -18.09 14.94
N LYS A 239 17.61 -17.16 15.71
CA LYS A 239 18.77 -16.33 15.37
C LYS A 239 18.58 -15.41 14.16
N GLN A 240 17.35 -15.07 13.83
CA GLN A 240 17.01 -14.05 12.84
C GLN A 240 16.19 -12.91 13.46
N ALA A 241 16.23 -11.73 12.85
CA ALA A 241 15.41 -10.61 13.27
C ALA A 241 13.93 -10.84 12.94
N HIS A 242 13.03 -10.37 13.81
CA HIS A 242 11.59 -10.38 13.57
C HIS A 242 11.03 -8.97 13.77
N LEU A 243 10.47 -8.39 12.72
CA LEU A 243 9.79 -7.11 12.75
C LEU A 243 8.28 -7.36 12.79
N TYR A 244 7.61 -6.92 13.84
CA TYR A 244 6.16 -6.98 13.92
C TYR A 244 5.58 -5.61 13.58
N VAL A 245 4.57 -5.58 12.73
CA VAL A 245 3.82 -4.38 12.34
C VAL A 245 2.38 -4.59 12.80
N LEU A 246 2.01 -3.86 13.84
CA LEU A 246 0.73 -4.00 14.53
C LEU A 246 -0.18 -2.85 14.12
N CYS A 247 -1.26 -3.19 13.45
CA CYS A 247 -2.17 -2.24 12.83
C CYS A 247 -3.54 -2.24 13.50
N GLN A 248 -4.29 -1.19 13.28
CA GLN A 248 -5.75 -1.24 13.36
C GLN A 248 -6.30 -1.78 12.03
N ARG A 249 -7.51 -2.31 12.06
CA ARG A 249 -8.21 -2.75 10.84
C ARG A 249 -8.40 -1.60 9.85
N ASP A 250 -8.61 -0.40 10.37
CA ASP A 250 -8.65 0.84 9.58
C ASP A 250 -7.23 1.28 9.21
N ARG A 251 -6.85 1.07 7.97
CA ARG A 251 -5.54 1.42 7.42
C ARG A 251 -5.34 2.92 7.20
N THR A 252 -6.32 3.75 7.50
CA THR A 252 -6.14 5.21 7.57
C THR A 252 -5.39 5.63 8.83
N VAL A 253 -5.16 4.70 9.77
CA VAL A 253 -4.41 4.90 11.01
C VAL A 253 -3.01 4.29 10.86
N LEU A 254 -2.01 4.93 11.49
CA LEU A 254 -0.65 4.41 11.49
C LEU A 254 -0.56 3.06 12.22
N CYS A 255 0.21 2.15 11.67
CA CYS A 255 0.61 0.91 12.32
C CYS A 255 1.85 1.14 13.17
N GLN A 256 1.97 0.41 14.26
CA GLN A 256 3.11 0.49 15.17
C GLN A 256 4.07 -0.68 14.95
N THR A 257 5.36 -0.41 14.83
CA THR A 257 6.37 -1.47 14.70
C THR A 257 7.01 -1.82 16.02
N VAL A 258 7.40 -3.08 16.21
CA VAL A 258 8.33 -3.51 17.26
C VAL A 258 9.30 -4.52 16.68
N LEU A 259 10.55 -4.50 17.13
CA LEU A 259 11.64 -5.31 16.58
C LEU A 259 12.15 -6.28 17.62
N LYS A 260 12.30 -7.54 17.22
CA LYS A 260 12.90 -8.60 18.01
C LYS A 260 14.27 -8.95 17.42
N ASP A 261 15.27 -9.05 18.25
CA ASP A 261 16.64 -9.33 17.82
C ASP A 261 16.87 -10.83 17.56
N ARG A 262 18.12 -11.19 17.26
CA ARG A 262 18.54 -12.57 16.96
C ARG A 262 18.54 -13.49 18.17
N ASN A 263 18.42 -12.94 19.39
CA ASN A 263 18.34 -13.70 20.63
C ASN A 263 16.87 -13.91 21.06
N GLY A 264 15.91 -13.39 20.28
CA GLY A 264 14.49 -13.45 20.62
C GLY A 264 14.06 -12.36 21.61
N GLU A 265 14.90 -11.35 21.88
CA GLU A 265 14.62 -10.26 22.80
C GLU A 265 14.10 -9.03 22.04
N PHE A 266 13.08 -8.35 22.59
CA PHE A 266 12.58 -7.11 22.01
C PHE A 266 13.59 -5.98 22.19
N VAL A 267 13.91 -5.33 21.09
CA VAL A 267 14.81 -4.17 21.07
C VAL A 267 14.17 -3.02 21.83
N ARG A 268 14.98 -2.34 22.64
CA ARG A 268 14.55 -1.21 23.47
C ARG A 268 15.41 0.02 23.19
N GLN A 269 14.79 1.17 23.37
CA GLN A 269 15.45 2.46 23.38
C GLN A 269 16.23 2.67 24.68
N SER A 270 17.06 3.71 24.76
CA SER A 270 17.86 4.05 25.95
C SER A 270 17.00 4.33 27.19
N ASN A 271 15.78 4.83 27.01
CA ASN A 271 14.81 5.06 28.06
C ASN A 271 14.06 3.79 28.52
N GLY A 272 14.41 2.62 27.98
CA GLY A 272 13.81 1.33 28.32
C GLY A 272 12.51 1.01 27.59
N GLN A 273 11.93 1.94 26.83
CA GLN A 273 10.74 1.68 26.02
C GLN A 273 11.05 0.77 24.84
N LEU A 274 10.05 0.08 24.31
CA LEU A 274 10.18 -0.68 23.06
C LEU A 274 10.65 0.24 21.93
N TRP A 275 11.62 -0.22 21.16
CA TRP A 275 11.93 0.43 19.89
C TRP A 275 10.74 0.33 18.96
N SER A 276 10.38 1.45 18.35
CA SER A 276 9.23 1.52 17.47
C SER A 276 9.37 2.67 16.47
N VAL A 277 8.80 2.44 15.29
CA VAL A 277 8.61 3.45 14.25
C VAL A 277 7.21 3.27 13.66
N PRO A 278 6.42 4.33 13.52
CA PRO A 278 5.10 4.25 12.89
C PRO A 278 5.22 4.08 11.37
N LEU A 279 4.33 3.28 10.79
CA LEU A 279 4.22 3.06 9.34
C LEU A 279 2.79 3.23 8.87
N LEU A 280 2.59 3.78 7.66
CA LEU A 280 1.29 3.80 6.99
C LEU A 280 1.21 2.64 5.99
N LEU A 281 0.17 1.82 6.10
CA LEU A 281 -0.05 0.63 5.26
C LEU A 281 -1.28 0.77 4.33
N ARG A 282 -1.77 1.98 4.19
CA ARG A 282 -2.95 2.31 3.35
C ARG A 282 -2.60 2.28 1.87
N SER A 283 -3.47 1.67 1.07
CA SER A 283 -3.45 1.84 -0.39
C SER A 283 -4.05 3.18 -0.81
N ILE A 284 -3.46 3.83 -1.84
CA ILE A 284 -4.04 5.04 -2.45
C ILE A 284 -5.46 4.79 -2.96
N HIS A 285 -5.72 3.58 -3.46
CA HIS A 285 -7.04 3.23 -4.00
C HIS A 285 -8.03 2.75 -2.93
N GLY A 286 -7.60 2.58 -1.66
CA GLY A 286 -8.45 2.00 -0.60
C GLY A 286 -8.89 0.56 -0.88
N LEU A 287 -8.27 -0.11 -1.84
CA LEU A 287 -8.55 -1.50 -2.18
C LEU A 287 -8.03 -2.44 -1.10
N SER A 288 -8.77 -3.50 -0.86
CA SER A 288 -8.34 -4.54 0.09
C SER A 288 -7.03 -5.23 -0.36
N SER A 289 -6.40 -5.90 0.57
CA SER A 289 -5.15 -6.67 0.36
C SER A 289 -5.26 -7.76 -0.72
N ASN A 290 -6.46 -8.11 -1.15
CA ASN A 290 -6.72 -9.14 -2.16
C ASN A 290 -6.32 -8.72 -3.59
N PHE A 291 -6.22 -7.42 -3.86
CA PHE A 291 -6.04 -6.88 -5.21
C PHE A 291 -4.65 -6.30 -5.42
N VAL A 292 -4.18 -6.37 -6.65
CA VAL A 292 -2.99 -5.63 -7.09
C VAL A 292 -3.21 -4.13 -6.82
N ARG A 293 -2.21 -3.46 -6.23
CA ARG A 293 -2.28 -2.08 -5.74
C ARG A 293 -3.23 -1.87 -4.53
N GLY A 294 -3.71 -2.95 -3.92
CA GLY A 294 -4.43 -2.90 -2.65
C GLY A 294 -3.51 -2.67 -1.45
N GLU A 295 -4.09 -2.64 -0.27
CA GLU A 295 -3.38 -2.48 1.00
C GLU A 295 -2.31 -3.55 1.23
N THR A 296 -1.40 -3.28 2.17
CA THR A 296 -0.40 -4.26 2.59
C THR A 296 -1.11 -5.45 3.26
N PRO A 297 -0.98 -6.68 2.76
CA PRO A 297 -1.57 -7.86 3.38
C PRO A 297 -1.09 -8.12 4.80
N GLN A 298 -1.96 -8.61 5.65
CA GLN A 298 -1.53 -9.26 6.89
C GLN A 298 -0.78 -10.56 6.59
N GLY A 299 0.13 -10.95 7.47
CA GLY A 299 0.83 -12.22 7.35
C GLY A 299 2.34 -12.12 7.42
N VAL A 300 3.00 -13.16 6.96
CA VAL A 300 4.44 -13.34 7.03
C VAL A 300 5.10 -12.88 5.74
N TYR A 301 6.14 -12.06 5.90
CA TYR A 301 7.03 -11.61 4.84
C TYR A 301 8.46 -12.04 5.16
N ARG A 302 9.20 -12.41 4.13
CA ARG A 302 10.63 -12.60 4.24
C ARG A 302 11.35 -11.27 4.05
N MET A 303 12.19 -10.85 5.00
CA MET A 303 13.10 -9.71 4.86
C MET A 303 14.47 -10.20 4.36
N GLU A 304 15.01 -9.57 3.31
CA GLU A 304 16.34 -9.90 2.78
C GLU A 304 17.14 -8.65 2.42
N GLY A 305 17.60 -7.95 3.45
CA GLY A 305 18.49 -6.80 3.35
C GLY A 305 17.81 -5.54 2.83
N GLU A 306 18.62 -4.65 2.35
CA GLU A 306 18.23 -3.38 1.75
C GLU A 306 18.41 -3.41 0.23
N VAL A 307 17.63 -2.60 -0.46
CA VAL A 307 17.77 -2.30 -1.89
C VAL A 307 18.05 -0.83 -2.00
N SER A 308 19.09 -0.48 -2.76
CA SER A 308 19.37 0.92 -3.09
C SER A 308 18.17 1.51 -3.82
N GLN A 309 17.82 2.73 -3.46
CA GLN A 309 16.81 3.44 -4.21
C GLN A 309 17.37 3.71 -5.62
N PRO A 310 16.63 3.38 -6.67
CA PRO A 310 17.00 3.76 -8.02
C PRO A 310 16.95 5.29 -8.16
N ASP A 311 17.95 5.85 -8.84
CA ASP A 311 18.04 7.29 -9.07
C ASP A 311 17.22 7.72 -10.31
N ASP A 312 16.11 7.03 -10.57
CA ASP A 312 15.23 7.40 -11.64
C ASP A 312 13.99 8.14 -11.14
N GLU A 313 13.37 8.87 -12.04
CA GLU A 313 12.19 9.68 -11.77
C GLU A 313 10.97 8.86 -11.34
N PHE A 314 10.91 7.62 -11.76
CA PHE A 314 9.82 6.70 -11.48
C PHE A 314 9.74 6.34 -9.99
N PHE A 315 10.88 6.28 -9.31
CA PHE A 315 10.94 5.91 -7.90
C PHE A 315 10.88 7.08 -6.92
N ARG A 316 10.53 8.27 -7.37
CA ARG A 316 10.36 9.44 -6.49
C ARG A 316 9.37 9.21 -5.36
N ALA A 317 8.36 8.41 -5.58
CA ALA A 317 7.38 8.04 -4.56
C ALA A 317 7.97 7.19 -3.42
N TYR A 318 9.20 6.69 -3.57
CA TYR A 318 9.86 5.83 -2.58
C TYR A 318 10.83 6.57 -1.65
N GLY A 319 10.82 7.89 -1.63
CA GLY A 319 11.73 8.68 -0.80
C GLY A 319 13.18 8.68 -1.31
N GLN A 320 14.12 9.00 -0.41
CA GLN A 320 15.53 9.20 -0.76
C GLN A 320 16.47 8.16 -0.12
N PHE A 321 15.97 7.32 0.76
CA PHE A 321 16.77 6.34 1.48
C PHE A 321 16.62 4.94 0.88
N PRO A 322 17.59 4.04 1.10
CA PRO A 322 17.46 2.63 0.74
C PRO A 322 16.19 2.01 1.32
N LEU A 323 15.64 1.04 0.62
CA LEU A 323 14.39 0.35 0.92
C LEU A 323 14.68 -0.96 1.65
N VAL A 324 13.81 -1.38 2.56
CA VAL A 324 13.85 -2.75 3.10
C VAL A 324 13.17 -3.70 2.12
N ASN A 325 13.91 -4.71 1.69
CA ASN A 325 13.43 -5.70 0.74
C ASN A 325 12.55 -6.76 1.42
N LEU A 326 11.31 -6.89 0.96
CA LEU A 326 10.31 -7.82 1.49
C LEU A 326 9.81 -8.73 0.38
N PHE A 327 9.65 -10.01 0.71
CA PHE A 327 9.07 -11.01 -0.18
C PHE A 327 7.82 -11.61 0.45
N VAL A 328 6.77 -11.77 -0.34
CA VAL A 328 5.60 -12.59 -0.01
C VAL A 328 5.79 -14.04 -0.49
N PRO A 329 4.98 -15.00 -0.02
CA PRO A 329 4.98 -16.33 -0.61
C PRO A 329 4.83 -16.30 -2.13
N PHE A 330 5.48 -17.24 -2.81
CA PHE A 330 5.52 -17.41 -4.28
C PHE A 330 6.28 -16.32 -5.07
N GLU A 331 6.68 -15.24 -4.44
CA GLU A 331 7.44 -14.19 -5.10
C GLU A 331 8.83 -14.71 -5.50
N PRO A 332 9.24 -14.59 -6.77
CA PRO A 332 10.56 -15.01 -7.21
C PRO A 332 11.64 -14.09 -6.60
N GLY A 333 12.88 -14.62 -6.50
CA GLY A 333 14.02 -13.85 -5.99
C GLY A 333 14.30 -13.97 -4.50
N ALA A 334 13.34 -14.42 -3.68
CA ALA A 334 13.61 -14.75 -2.28
C ALA A 334 14.68 -15.86 -2.19
N LYS A 335 15.74 -15.64 -1.41
CA LYS A 335 16.83 -16.60 -1.25
C LYS A 335 16.43 -17.77 -0.35
N GLN A 336 15.60 -17.50 0.65
CA GLN A 336 15.15 -18.52 1.60
C GLN A 336 13.88 -18.06 2.31
N PHE A 337 12.71 -18.34 1.72
CA PHE A 337 11.45 -17.94 2.35
C PHE A 337 11.11 -18.84 3.56
N VAL A 338 11.23 -20.15 3.41
CA VAL A 338 11.03 -21.11 4.52
C VAL A 338 12.36 -21.38 5.20
N PRO A 339 12.44 -21.34 6.54
CA PRO A 339 13.68 -21.66 7.24
C PRO A 339 14.26 -23.01 6.80
N GLY A 340 15.55 -23.04 6.47
CA GLY A 340 16.24 -24.25 6.03
C GLY A 340 15.97 -24.68 4.58
N THR A 341 15.05 -24.02 3.85
CA THR A 341 14.74 -24.37 2.45
C THR A 341 15.15 -23.24 1.52
N PRO A 342 16.13 -23.43 0.62
CA PRO A 342 16.54 -22.41 -0.34
C PRO A 342 15.41 -22.01 -1.32
N GLY A 343 15.40 -20.74 -1.71
CA GLY A 343 14.53 -20.19 -2.73
C GLY A 343 13.21 -19.64 -2.22
N PRO A 344 12.32 -19.24 -3.15
CA PRO A 344 11.01 -18.71 -2.86
C PRO A 344 10.09 -19.79 -2.25
N PHE A 345 9.03 -19.33 -1.61
CA PHE A 345 7.98 -20.22 -1.12
C PHE A 345 7.27 -20.92 -2.29
N LYS A 346 7.15 -22.24 -2.21
CA LYS A 346 6.45 -23.08 -3.21
C LYS A 346 5.43 -24.04 -2.58
N GLY A 347 5.20 -23.88 -1.27
CA GLY A 347 4.40 -24.82 -0.49
C GLY A 347 2.89 -24.56 -0.55
N SER A 348 2.16 -25.45 0.11
CA SER A 348 0.71 -25.30 0.35
C SER A 348 0.43 -24.27 1.46
N LEU A 349 -0.85 -23.92 1.63
CA LEU A 349 -1.30 -23.13 2.76
C LEU A 349 -0.92 -23.76 4.11
N ASP A 350 -0.96 -25.09 4.23
CA ASP A 350 -0.55 -25.77 5.46
C ASP A 350 0.95 -25.64 5.73
N THR A 351 1.76 -25.58 4.68
CA THR A 351 3.19 -25.27 4.81
C THR A 351 3.40 -23.84 5.31
N TYR A 352 2.64 -22.87 4.80
CA TYR A 352 2.68 -21.49 5.28
C TYR A 352 2.22 -21.40 6.73
N LYS A 353 1.13 -22.08 7.11
CA LYS A 353 0.61 -22.10 8.48
C LYS A 353 1.65 -22.62 9.50
N ARG A 354 2.58 -23.48 9.10
CA ARG A 354 3.65 -23.95 9.99
C ARG A 354 4.66 -22.86 10.36
N LEU A 355 4.71 -21.74 9.64
CA LEU A 355 5.49 -20.56 10.02
C LEU A 355 4.89 -19.81 11.21
N LEU A 356 3.65 -20.10 11.56
CA LEU A 356 2.86 -19.43 12.60
C LEU A 356 2.73 -20.27 13.86
N PRO A 357 2.57 -19.64 15.03
CA PRO A 357 2.26 -20.38 16.26
C PRO A 357 0.93 -21.13 16.12
N PRO A 358 0.74 -22.27 16.77
CA PRO A 358 -0.44 -23.12 16.60
C PRO A 358 -1.77 -22.39 16.73
N THR A 359 -1.88 -21.44 17.66
CA THR A 359 -3.09 -20.64 17.91
C THR A 359 -3.46 -19.72 16.73
N TRP A 360 -2.49 -19.30 15.91
CA TRP A 360 -2.68 -18.37 14.81
C TRP A 360 -2.89 -19.04 13.44
N ARG A 361 -2.61 -20.34 13.32
CA ARG A 361 -2.64 -21.05 12.03
C ARG A 361 -3.96 -20.96 11.29
N ASN A 362 -5.07 -20.89 12.02
CA ASN A 362 -6.41 -20.87 11.44
C ASN A 362 -7.05 -19.47 11.42
N HIS A 363 -6.36 -18.44 11.90
CA HIS A 363 -6.82 -17.07 11.79
C HIS A 363 -6.71 -16.59 10.33
N GLY A 364 -7.85 -16.15 9.75
CA GLY A 364 -7.94 -15.82 8.31
C GLY A 364 -7.05 -14.65 7.90
N GLY A 365 -7.02 -13.60 8.71
CA GLY A 365 -6.27 -12.37 8.40
C GLY A 365 -4.78 -12.63 8.17
N ILE A 366 -4.11 -13.40 9.04
CA ILE A 366 -2.67 -13.65 8.91
C ILE A 366 -2.27 -14.50 7.68
N GLN A 367 -3.27 -15.01 6.93
CA GLN A 367 -3.05 -15.75 5.69
C GLN A 367 -3.09 -14.85 4.44
N GLU A 368 -3.38 -13.57 4.57
CA GLU A 368 -3.54 -12.65 3.43
C GLU A 368 -2.28 -12.58 2.57
N SER A 369 -1.07 -12.52 3.17
CA SER A 369 0.18 -12.49 2.39
C SER A 369 0.40 -13.75 1.54
N PHE A 370 -0.08 -14.92 2.01
CA PHE A 370 -0.06 -16.16 1.22
C PHE A 370 -0.94 -16.03 -0.03
N TRP A 371 -2.16 -15.52 0.15
CA TRP A 371 -3.12 -15.37 -0.95
C TRP A 371 -2.71 -14.26 -1.91
N ALA A 372 -2.18 -13.16 -1.40
CA ALA A 372 -1.64 -12.06 -2.19
C ALA A 372 -0.48 -12.55 -3.09
N GLY A 373 0.47 -13.30 -2.54
CA GLY A 373 1.54 -13.88 -3.33
C GLY A 373 1.04 -14.93 -4.34
N LYS A 374 0.05 -15.76 -3.97
CA LYS A 374 -0.60 -16.68 -4.89
C LYS A 374 -1.36 -15.99 -6.02
N ALA A 375 -1.89 -14.79 -5.77
CA ALA A 375 -2.47 -13.90 -6.78
C ALA A 375 -1.42 -13.15 -7.63
N GLY A 376 -0.12 -13.37 -7.39
CA GLY A 376 0.96 -12.72 -8.13
C GLY A 376 1.38 -11.36 -7.59
N ARG A 377 0.88 -10.91 -6.43
CA ARG A 377 1.38 -9.69 -5.79
C ARG A 377 2.82 -9.88 -5.33
N SER A 378 3.62 -8.85 -5.51
CA SER A 378 5.07 -8.88 -5.23
C SER A 378 5.60 -7.46 -5.00
N LEU A 379 6.92 -7.34 -4.82
CA LEU A 379 7.66 -6.08 -4.73
C LEU A 379 7.25 -5.21 -3.52
N PHE A 380 6.85 -5.84 -2.43
CA PHE A 380 6.61 -5.11 -1.19
C PHE A 380 7.92 -4.57 -0.60
N ARG A 381 7.88 -3.34 -0.10
CA ARG A 381 9.04 -2.65 0.49
C ARG A 381 8.60 -1.84 1.70
N ILE A 382 9.53 -1.63 2.65
CA ILE A 382 9.41 -0.48 3.55
C ILE A 382 10.24 0.63 2.92
N HIS A 383 9.63 1.79 2.71
CA HIS A 383 10.27 2.93 2.06
C HIS A 383 9.79 4.26 2.64
N GLY A 384 10.52 5.33 2.39
CA GLY A 384 10.09 6.68 2.74
C GLY A 384 8.89 7.14 1.88
N THR A 385 8.23 8.21 2.30
CA THR A 385 7.07 8.74 1.58
C THR A 385 7.44 9.40 0.25
N GLY A 386 8.63 9.97 0.17
CA GLY A 386 9.19 10.58 -1.04
C GLY A 386 8.51 11.82 -1.58
N GLU A 387 7.25 12.05 -1.23
CA GLU A 387 6.45 13.15 -1.72
C GLU A 387 6.06 14.12 -0.59
N SER A 388 5.75 15.38 -0.92
CA SER A 388 5.22 16.31 0.07
C SER A 388 3.82 15.89 0.53
N PRO A 389 3.41 16.21 1.77
CA PRO A 389 2.12 15.79 2.33
C PRO A 389 0.91 16.21 1.50
N ASP A 390 1.02 17.32 0.79
CA ASP A 390 -0.02 17.87 -0.07
C ASP A 390 0.02 17.31 -1.51
N PHE A 391 0.95 16.42 -1.85
CA PHE A 391 0.97 15.75 -3.14
C PHE A 391 -0.31 14.94 -3.36
N PHE A 392 -0.77 14.24 -2.34
CA PHE A 392 -2.06 13.56 -2.34
C PHE A 392 -3.08 14.47 -1.66
N SER A 393 -3.72 15.31 -2.43
CA SER A 393 -4.61 16.39 -1.95
C SER A 393 -5.94 15.93 -1.35
N GLY A 394 -6.11 14.64 -1.09
CA GLY A 394 -7.33 14.10 -0.48
C GLY A 394 -7.66 14.79 0.84
N LYS A 395 -8.76 15.52 0.87
CA LYS A 395 -9.27 16.23 2.05
C LYS A 395 -9.67 15.29 3.19
N ASP A 396 -9.71 13.98 2.91
CA ASP A 396 -10.14 12.94 3.83
C ASP A 396 -8.97 12.28 4.58
N LYS A 397 -7.77 12.85 4.51
CA LYS A 397 -6.63 12.34 5.28
C LYS A 397 -6.90 12.51 6.77
N ASN A 398 -6.74 11.43 7.50
CA ASN A 398 -6.67 11.49 8.94
C ASN A 398 -5.54 12.45 9.34
N PRO A 399 -5.79 13.50 10.16
CA PRO A 399 -4.75 14.44 10.58
C PRO A 399 -3.50 13.77 11.15
N ASP A 400 -3.66 12.65 11.86
CA ASP A 400 -2.56 11.90 12.47
C ASP A 400 -1.67 11.19 11.43
N THR A 401 -2.12 11.06 10.17
CA THR A 401 -1.38 10.44 9.06
C THR A 401 -1.05 11.42 7.94
N TYR A 402 -1.31 12.70 8.15
CA TYR A 402 -1.15 13.72 7.11
C TYR A 402 0.24 13.73 6.47
N ASN A 403 1.28 13.52 7.26
CA ASN A 403 2.67 13.54 6.80
C ASN A 403 3.14 12.25 6.10
N TRP A 404 2.30 11.23 6.04
CA TRP A 404 2.57 9.98 5.31
C TRP A 404 1.76 9.93 4.03
N ASN A 405 2.38 9.46 2.95
CA ASN A 405 1.67 9.24 1.71
C ASN A 405 1.19 7.78 1.60
N PRO A 406 -0.03 7.55 1.11
CA PRO A 406 -0.50 6.21 0.80
C PRO A 406 0.34 5.61 -0.33
N THR A 407 0.42 4.29 -0.37
CA THR A 407 1.19 3.55 -1.38
C THR A 407 0.26 2.72 -2.27
N ILE A 408 0.82 1.81 -3.03
CA ILE A 408 0.08 0.80 -3.81
C ILE A 408 0.31 -0.61 -3.25
N GLY A 409 0.61 -0.72 -1.96
CA GLY A 409 0.80 -1.97 -1.25
C GLY A 409 2.06 -2.05 -0.38
N CYS A 410 3.02 -1.14 -0.56
CA CYS A 410 4.21 -1.03 0.28
C CYS A 410 3.88 -0.41 1.66
N LEU A 411 4.85 -0.43 2.56
CA LEU A 411 4.77 0.16 3.88
C LEU A 411 5.50 1.51 3.84
N SER A 412 4.76 2.60 4.08
CA SER A 412 5.28 3.96 4.01
C SER A 412 5.82 4.41 5.37
N ALA A 413 7.11 4.74 5.44
CA ALA A 413 7.76 5.41 6.56
C ALA A 413 7.75 6.93 6.38
N LEU A 414 7.78 7.67 7.46
CA LEU A 414 7.85 9.14 7.39
C LEU A 414 9.12 9.59 6.68
N GLU A 415 8.95 10.49 5.74
CA GLU A 415 10.03 11.25 5.11
C GLU A 415 9.47 12.60 4.68
N LEU A 416 9.69 13.61 5.51
CA LEU A 416 9.06 14.93 5.42
C LEU A 416 10.06 15.96 4.90
N TYR A 417 9.65 16.73 3.93
CA TYR A 417 10.40 17.84 3.33
C TYR A 417 9.66 19.17 3.51
N ASN A 418 10.42 20.26 3.60
CA ASN A 418 9.85 21.60 3.53
C ASN A 418 9.59 22.02 2.07
N GLU A 419 9.02 23.22 1.89
CA GLU A 419 8.72 23.76 0.56
C GLU A 419 9.97 23.95 -0.32
N GLN A 420 11.14 24.12 0.30
CA GLN A 420 12.43 24.23 -0.39
C GLN A 420 13.03 22.87 -0.73
N GLY A 421 12.34 21.75 -0.39
CA GLY A 421 12.81 20.41 -0.62
C GLY A 421 13.92 19.94 0.33
N GLN A 422 14.12 20.63 1.45
CA GLN A 422 15.05 20.20 2.49
C GLN A 422 14.41 19.16 3.39
N LEU A 423 15.13 18.10 3.70
CA LEU A 423 14.66 17.05 4.59
C LEU A 423 14.48 17.59 6.01
N LEU A 424 13.28 17.47 6.57
CA LEU A 424 12.95 17.82 7.94
C LEU A 424 13.04 16.61 8.87
N GLN A 425 12.51 15.48 8.46
CA GLN A 425 12.45 14.26 9.25
C GLN A 425 12.43 13.02 8.37
N ALA A 426 13.10 11.94 8.79
CA ALA A 426 13.02 10.65 8.14
C ALA A 426 13.08 9.50 9.16
N ASP A 427 12.26 8.47 8.91
CA ASP A 427 12.24 7.27 9.74
C ASP A 427 13.00 6.09 9.10
N MET A 428 13.22 6.10 7.79
CA MET A 428 13.99 5.05 7.12
C MET A 428 15.39 4.86 7.70
N PRO A 429 16.19 5.91 8.01
CA PRO A 429 17.49 5.72 8.67
C PRO A 429 17.39 5.02 10.02
N LYS A 430 16.33 5.29 10.81
CA LYS A 430 16.10 4.63 12.11
C LYS A 430 15.80 3.14 11.93
N ILE A 431 14.95 2.81 10.92
CA ILE A 431 14.59 1.43 10.57
C ILE A 431 15.82 0.66 10.12
N LEU A 432 16.57 1.19 9.14
CA LEU A 432 17.75 0.55 8.59
C LEU A 432 18.83 0.34 9.66
N LYS A 433 19.11 1.36 10.48
CA LYS A 433 20.07 1.26 11.58
C LYS A 433 19.66 0.18 12.59
N ALA A 434 18.38 0.12 12.98
CA ALA A 434 17.90 -0.89 13.90
C ALA A 434 18.06 -2.31 13.32
N LEU A 435 17.66 -2.53 12.08
CA LEU A 435 17.80 -3.81 11.39
C LEU A 435 19.27 -4.21 11.21
N GLN A 436 20.17 -3.26 10.91
CA GLN A 436 21.60 -3.50 10.79
C GLN A 436 22.25 -3.84 12.14
N ILE A 437 21.83 -3.20 13.22
CA ILE A 437 22.33 -3.51 14.58
C ILE A 437 21.95 -4.94 14.98
N VAL A 438 20.71 -5.36 14.72
CA VAL A 438 20.23 -6.68 15.15
C VAL A 438 20.59 -7.79 14.15
N GLY A 439 20.72 -7.49 12.87
CA GLY A 439 20.91 -8.48 11.79
C GLY A 439 22.26 -8.39 11.05
N GLY A 440 23.05 -7.32 11.27
CA GLY A 440 24.26 -6.99 10.51
C GLY A 440 23.94 -6.28 9.21
N LYS A 441 24.98 -5.85 8.46
CA LYS A 441 24.82 -5.10 7.18
C LYS A 441 23.94 -5.80 6.13
N LYS A 442 23.95 -7.12 6.13
CA LYS A 442 23.12 -7.96 5.23
C LYS A 442 22.03 -8.67 6.04
N PHE A 443 21.31 -7.91 6.85
CA PHE A 443 20.27 -8.47 7.72
C PHE A 443 19.27 -9.33 6.95
N THR A 444 18.84 -10.40 7.60
CA THR A 444 17.74 -11.25 7.14
C THR A 444 16.82 -11.54 8.29
N GLY A 445 15.55 -11.79 7.98
CA GLY A 445 14.58 -12.09 9.02
C GLY A 445 13.17 -12.21 8.46
N TYR A 446 12.23 -12.01 9.34
CA TYR A 446 10.81 -12.04 8.99
C TYR A 446 10.12 -10.77 9.46
N MET A 447 9.18 -10.31 8.67
CA MET A 447 8.21 -9.31 9.10
C MET A 447 6.84 -9.97 9.20
N VAL A 448 6.09 -9.60 10.24
CA VAL A 448 4.72 -10.08 10.45
C VAL A 448 3.81 -8.87 10.57
N VAL A 449 2.83 -8.76 9.69
CA VAL A 449 1.79 -7.73 9.73
C VAL A 449 0.52 -8.34 10.30
N VAL A 450 -0.08 -7.68 11.28
CA VAL A 450 -1.32 -8.15 11.90
C VAL A 450 -2.23 -7.00 12.30
N ASP A 451 -3.53 -7.16 12.06
CA ASP A 451 -4.57 -6.25 12.51
C ASP A 451 -5.08 -6.64 13.88
N LEU A 452 -5.10 -5.67 14.78
CA LEU A 452 -5.60 -5.82 16.13
C LEU A 452 -6.97 -5.14 16.27
N PRO A 453 -7.87 -5.70 17.08
CA PRO A 453 -9.08 -4.99 17.44
C PRO A 453 -8.73 -3.77 18.31
N GLY A 454 -9.46 -2.71 18.15
CA GLY A 454 -9.23 -1.50 18.94
C GLY A 454 -10.02 -0.30 18.43
N ASN A 455 -9.64 0.88 18.90
CA ASN A 455 -10.23 2.13 18.41
C ASN A 455 -9.68 2.45 17.02
N ALA A 456 -10.53 2.41 16.01
CA ALA A 456 -10.21 2.66 14.62
C ALA A 456 -9.57 4.04 14.33
N ARG A 457 -9.48 4.94 15.30
CA ARG A 457 -8.97 6.30 15.11
C ARG A 457 -7.59 6.55 15.72
N LYS A 458 -6.99 5.58 16.39
CA LYS A 458 -5.69 5.73 17.04
C LYS A 458 -4.77 4.56 16.73
N PRO A 459 -3.46 4.78 16.58
CA PRO A 459 -2.50 3.70 16.49
C PRO A 459 -2.57 2.75 17.68
N VAL A 460 -2.09 1.53 17.50
CA VAL A 460 -1.88 0.60 18.61
C VAL A 460 -0.91 1.22 19.60
N ALA A 461 -1.30 1.37 20.85
CA ALA A 461 -0.44 1.96 21.86
C ALA A 461 0.71 1.02 22.25
N LEU A 462 1.93 1.54 22.40
CA LEU A 462 3.09 0.76 22.83
C LEU A 462 2.88 0.15 24.22
N GLU A 463 2.19 0.84 25.11
CA GLU A 463 1.83 0.36 26.45
C GLU A 463 0.95 -0.90 26.40
N THR A 464 0.09 -1.00 25.39
CA THR A 464 -0.70 -2.22 25.15
C THR A 464 0.21 -3.40 24.80
N ILE A 465 1.18 -3.16 23.92
CA ILE A 465 2.16 -4.19 23.51
C ILE A 465 3.02 -4.61 24.72
N GLU A 466 3.52 -3.65 25.50
CA GLU A 466 4.27 -3.90 26.74
C GLU A 466 3.46 -4.74 27.74
N THR A 467 2.18 -4.43 27.87
CA THR A 467 1.27 -5.17 28.75
C THR A 467 1.08 -6.61 28.30
N VAL A 468 0.93 -6.84 26.99
CA VAL A 468 0.86 -8.18 26.42
C VAL A 468 2.13 -8.97 26.69
N LEU A 469 3.28 -8.35 26.51
CA LEU A 469 4.58 -8.99 26.75
C LEU A 469 4.77 -9.35 28.24
N ARG A 470 4.32 -8.49 29.17
CA ARG A 470 4.44 -8.73 30.62
C ARG A 470 3.41 -9.72 31.15
N ASN A 471 2.13 -9.55 30.80
CA ASN A 471 1.03 -10.21 31.51
C ASN A 471 0.37 -11.35 30.72
N GLY A 472 0.69 -11.52 29.49
CA GLY A 472 0.16 -12.61 28.66
C GLY A 472 -1.30 -12.51 28.22
N LYS A 473 -2.03 -11.48 28.61
CA LYS A 473 -3.41 -11.26 28.17
C LYS A 473 -3.57 -9.86 27.60
N LEU A 474 -4.08 -9.79 26.37
CA LEU A 474 -4.60 -8.55 25.81
C LEU A 474 -5.93 -8.28 26.54
N SER A 475 -5.94 -7.41 27.52
CA SER A 475 -7.19 -6.82 28.01
C SER A 475 -7.58 -5.69 27.03
N LEU A 476 -7.85 -6.06 25.80
CA LEU A 476 -8.56 -5.19 24.89
C LEU A 476 -10.01 -5.22 25.36
N GLY A 477 -10.47 -4.11 25.91
CA GLY A 477 -11.86 -3.95 26.27
C GLY A 477 -12.72 -4.39 25.07
N THR A 478 -13.37 -5.51 25.24
CA THR A 478 -14.42 -5.98 24.33
C THR A 478 -15.60 -5.03 24.45
N GLN A 479 -15.46 -3.84 23.90
CA GLN A 479 -16.63 -3.12 23.46
C GLN A 479 -17.03 -3.80 22.15
N PRO A 480 -18.26 -4.34 22.05
CA PRO A 480 -18.77 -4.81 20.77
C PRO A 480 -18.61 -3.65 19.79
N VAL A 481 -17.92 -3.90 18.69
CA VAL A 481 -17.82 -2.95 17.59
C VAL A 481 -19.26 -2.65 17.18
N LYS A 482 -19.78 -1.53 17.66
CA LYS A 482 -21.02 -1.00 17.14
C LYS A 482 -20.75 -0.80 15.65
N PRO A 483 -21.55 -1.37 14.74
CA PRO A 483 -21.39 -1.07 13.32
C PRO A 483 -21.28 0.44 13.20
N LEU A 484 -20.36 0.93 12.38
CA LEU A 484 -20.27 2.35 12.05
C LEU A 484 -21.65 2.73 11.51
N SER A 485 -22.51 3.23 12.39
CA SER A 485 -23.70 3.93 11.96
C SER A 485 -23.20 5.21 11.34
N THR A 486 -23.12 5.22 10.01
CA THR A 486 -23.13 6.44 9.22
C THR A 486 -24.15 7.36 9.90
N PRO A 487 -23.84 8.63 10.19
CA PRO A 487 -24.86 9.55 10.62
C PRO A 487 -25.90 9.56 9.50
N VAL A 488 -27.00 8.85 9.72
CA VAL A 488 -28.22 9.06 8.95
C VAL A 488 -28.57 10.49 9.24
N LEU A 489 -28.27 11.37 8.28
CA LEU A 489 -28.89 12.67 8.22
C LEU A 489 -30.39 12.40 8.28
N GLN A 490 -30.96 12.54 9.48
CA GLN A 490 -32.41 12.61 9.63
C GLN A 490 -32.82 13.81 8.77
N VAL A 491 -33.30 13.52 7.59
CA VAL A 491 -34.11 14.48 6.83
C VAL A 491 -35.30 14.74 7.72
N ALA A 492 -35.20 15.85 8.46
CA ALA A 492 -36.34 16.38 9.17
C ALA A 492 -37.46 16.52 8.14
N LYS A 493 -38.53 15.75 8.30
CA LYS A 493 -39.78 15.98 7.57
C LYS A 493 -40.28 17.37 7.98
N THR A 494 -39.82 18.39 7.30
CA THR A 494 -40.45 19.71 7.35
C THR A 494 -41.80 19.57 6.67
N GLN A 495 -42.84 19.71 7.45
CA GLN A 495 -44.20 19.97 6.96
C GLN A 495 -44.14 21.18 6.00
N PRO A 496 -44.89 21.19 4.92
CA PRO A 496 -44.93 22.34 4.01
C PRO A 496 -45.52 23.52 4.77
N ALA A 497 -44.65 24.51 5.09
CA ALA A 497 -45.07 25.80 5.52
C ALA A 497 -45.71 26.53 4.33
N ASN A 498 -46.93 27.01 4.51
CA ASN A 498 -47.64 27.87 3.59
C ASN A 498 -46.77 29.12 3.26
N LEU A 499 -46.10 29.09 2.10
CA LEU A 499 -45.40 30.26 1.57
C LEU A 499 -46.42 31.19 0.90
N LYS A 500 -46.61 32.37 1.49
CA LYS A 500 -47.21 33.50 0.81
C LYS A 500 -46.36 33.89 -0.41
N PRO A 501 -46.96 34.33 -1.53
CA PRO A 501 -46.21 34.75 -2.72
C PRO A 501 -45.29 35.91 -2.39
N ALA A 502 -44.00 35.76 -2.73
CA ALA A 502 -43.01 36.82 -2.61
C ALA A 502 -43.24 37.89 -3.67
N THR A 503 -43.20 39.15 -3.25
CA THR A 503 -43.23 40.33 -4.10
C THR A 503 -42.00 40.38 -5.00
N PRO A 504 -42.09 40.75 -6.27
CA PRO A 504 -40.95 40.81 -7.19
C PRO A 504 -39.96 41.92 -6.76
N ILE A 505 -38.68 41.54 -6.68
CA ILE A 505 -37.56 42.46 -6.48
C ILE A 505 -37.31 43.21 -7.81
N PRO A 506 -37.14 44.54 -7.83
CA PRO A 506 -36.84 45.28 -9.07
C PRO A 506 -35.46 44.87 -9.61
N GLN A 507 -35.41 44.50 -10.87
CA GLN A 507 -34.16 44.28 -11.62
C GLN A 507 -33.46 45.64 -11.81
N ALA A 508 -32.30 45.84 -11.20
CA ALA A 508 -31.41 46.94 -11.53
C ALA A 508 -30.80 46.71 -12.92
N ALA A 509 -30.97 47.65 -13.80
CA ALA A 509 -30.42 47.63 -15.15
C ALA A 509 -28.88 47.71 -15.09
N LEU A 510 -28.22 46.77 -15.77
CA LEU A 510 -26.78 46.82 -16.02
C LEU A 510 -26.49 47.94 -17.05
N PRO A 511 -25.38 48.70 -16.89
CA PRO A 511 -24.99 49.70 -17.89
C PRO A 511 -24.54 49.02 -19.21
N PRO A 512 -24.71 49.70 -20.35
CA PRO A 512 -24.34 49.16 -21.64
C PRO A 512 -22.82 49.06 -21.77
N VAL A 513 -22.35 47.89 -22.27
CA VAL A 513 -20.95 47.66 -22.61
C VAL A 513 -20.69 48.27 -23.99
N GLU A 514 -19.77 49.23 -24.06
CA GLU A 514 -19.29 49.77 -25.33
C GLU A 514 -18.43 48.73 -26.06
N PRO A 515 -18.53 48.61 -27.39
CA PRO A 515 -17.71 47.70 -28.16
C PRO A 515 -16.28 48.21 -28.30
N ILE A 516 -15.31 47.42 -27.81
CA ILE A 516 -13.89 47.68 -28.05
C ILE A 516 -13.58 47.31 -29.50
N ALA A 517 -13.12 48.30 -30.29
CA ALA A 517 -12.65 48.13 -31.64
C ALA A 517 -11.35 47.30 -31.63
N ILE A 518 -11.35 46.17 -32.36
CA ILE A 518 -10.18 45.35 -32.59
C ILE A 518 -9.46 45.89 -33.83
N GLU A 519 -8.27 46.51 -33.65
CA GLU A 519 -7.36 46.75 -34.75
C GLU A 519 -6.66 45.45 -35.16
N PRO A 520 -6.45 45.16 -36.45
CA PRO A 520 -5.74 43.99 -36.90
C PRO A 520 -4.23 44.22 -36.77
N SER A 521 -3.56 43.46 -35.88
CA SER A 521 -2.10 43.42 -35.83
C SER A 521 -1.59 42.25 -36.68
N ASP A 522 -0.61 42.58 -37.53
CA ASP A 522 0.09 41.77 -38.48
C ASP A 522 0.64 40.46 -37.91
N THR A 523 0.39 39.38 -38.65
CA THR A 523 0.98 38.09 -38.50
C THR A 523 2.45 38.08 -38.96
N THR A 524 3.35 37.92 -38.02
CA THR A 524 4.67 37.35 -38.29
C THR A 524 4.85 36.14 -37.38
N SER A 525 4.75 34.98 -37.99
CA SER A 525 4.92 33.67 -37.37
C SER A 525 6.36 33.47 -36.92
N ALA A 526 6.60 33.38 -35.61
CA ALA A 526 7.77 32.74 -35.05
C ALA A 526 7.44 31.28 -34.73
N PRO A 527 8.37 30.33 -34.97
CA PRO A 527 8.10 28.90 -34.75
C PRO A 527 7.90 28.64 -33.25
N ALA A 528 6.83 27.93 -32.93
CA ALA A 528 6.53 27.44 -31.59
C ALA A 528 7.68 26.53 -31.13
N ALA A 529 8.36 26.93 -30.07
CA ALA A 529 9.26 26.05 -29.35
C ALA A 529 8.42 24.93 -28.73
N GLU A 530 8.63 23.71 -29.20
CA GLU A 530 8.09 22.50 -28.57
C GLU A 530 8.62 22.42 -27.15
N LEU A 531 7.74 22.58 -26.18
CA LEU A 531 8.02 22.26 -24.80
C LEU A 531 8.23 20.74 -24.70
N PRO A 532 9.23 20.26 -23.96
CA PRO A 532 9.52 18.84 -23.84
C PRO A 532 8.32 18.15 -23.20
N SER A 533 7.68 17.28 -23.96
CA SER A 533 6.71 16.32 -23.43
C SER A 533 7.41 15.48 -22.36
N VAL A 534 6.90 15.49 -21.14
CA VAL A 534 7.34 14.57 -20.09
C VAL A 534 6.95 13.17 -20.55
N VAL A 535 7.88 12.50 -21.20
CA VAL A 535 7.77 11.11 -21.62
C VAL A 535 7.96 10.27 -20.37
N LEU A 536 6.88 9.66 -19.88
CA LEU A 536 7.03 8.51 -18.98
C LEU A 536 7.80 7.43 -19.76
N PRO A 537 8.85 6.83 -19.17
CA PRO A 537 9.67 5.87 -19.89
C PRO A 537 8.82 4.75 -20.48
N ASP A 538 9.06 4.43 -21.74
CA ASP A 538 8.41 3.31 -22.41
C ASP A 538 8.71 2.03 -21.66
N GLN A 539 7.66 1.33 -21.26
CA GLN A 539 7.77 -0.04 -20.79
C GLN A 539 8.37 -0.89 -21.92
N PRO A 540 9.36 -1.74 -21.66
CA PRO A 540 9.88 -2.62 -22.69
C PRO A 540 8.75 -3.46 -23.29
N GLU A 541 8.68 -3.54 -24.61
CA GLU A 541 7.74 -4.39 -25.35
C GLU A 541 7.92 -5.84 -24.89
N ILE A 542 6.91 -6.37 -24.22
CA ILE A 542 6.88 -7.76 -23.76
C ILE A 542 6.39 -8.60 -24.93
N ASN A 543 7.25 -9.50 -25.39
CA ASN A 543 6.92 -10.52 -26.39
C ASN A 543 5.73 -11.38 -25.89
N PRO A 544 4.61 -11.49 -26.65
CA PRO A 544 3.38 -12.13 -26.18
C PRO A 544 3.47 -13.66 -26.01
N SER A 545 4.58 -14.30 -26.32
CA SER A 545 4.71 -15.76 -26.24
C SER A 545 5.20 -16.30 -24.88
N THR A 546 5.57 -15.44 -23.94
CA THR A 546 5.85 -15.84 -22.56
C THR A 546 5.00 -14.96 -21.65
N ARG A 547 3.91 -15.49 -21.09
CA ARG A 547 3.19 -14.83 -20.00
C ARG A 547 4.12 -14.71 -18.80
N PRO A 548 4.79 -13.57 -18.57
CA PRO A 548 5.30 -13.25 -17.24
C PRO A 548 4.10 -12.90 -16.38
N LEU A 549 4.12 -13.36 -15.15
CA LEU A 549 3.26 -12.86 -14.10
C LEU A 549 3.22 -11.32 -14.17
N PRO A 550 2.06 -10.67 -13.98
CA PRO A 550 1.93 -9.22 -14.11
C PRO A 550 2.94 -8.56 -13.19
N MET A 551 3.87 -7.82 -13.78
CA MET A 551 4.76 -6.97 -13.01
C MET A 551 3.91 -5.91 -12.30
N ALA A 552 4.02 -5.86 -10.98
CA ALA A 552 3.42 -4.81 -10.17
C ALA A 552 4.23 -3.52 -10.39
N TYR A 553 3.74 -2.64 -11.21
CA TYR A 553 4.14 -1.24 -11.30
C TYR A 553 3.08 -0.35 -10.69
#